data_ffd45c810b6475fb628d43efacd4b54f
#
_entry.id   ffd45c810b6475fb628d43efacd4b54f
#
_cell.length_a   1.000
_cell.length_b   1.000
_cell.length_c   1.000
_cell.angle_alpha   90.00
_cell.angle_beta   90.00
_cell.angle_gamma   90.00
#
_symmetry.space_group_name_H-M   'P 1'
#
loop_
_entity.id
_entity.type
_entity.pdbx_description
1 polymer ?
#
loop_
_entity_poly.entity_id
_entity_poly.type
_entity_poly.pdbx_seq_one_letter_code
_entity_poly.pdbx_strand_id
1 'polypeptide(L)'
;MEQIYLKDYVCDAEIGVFDSEHGLKQRLKFDVTLDVDYEDLIRSDDLADVLSYEIILEAINKYLSGKRLNLLETLADNICKYCLCNRQVKMIDIRIEKLDRINGSLGVRLVRKHERLGD
;
A
#
# COMPACT_ATOMS: atom_id res chain seq x y z
N MET A 1 2.88 7.72 -18.77
CA MET A 1 3.15 7.29 -17.39
C MET A 1 2.62 5.89 -17.20
N GLU A 2 3.38 5.05 -16.56
CA GLU A 2 2.98 3.66 -16.34
C GLU A 2 2.42 3.49 -14.95
N GLN A 3 1.69 2.38 -14.77
CA GLN A 3 1.20 2.00 -13.45
C GLN A 3 1.66 0.59 -13.14
N ILE A 4 2.12 0.38 -11.93
CA ILE A 4 2.28 -0.96 -11.37
C ILE A 4 1.27 -1.12 -10.25
N TYR A 5 0.77 -2.33 -10.04
CA TYR A 5 -0.28 -2.50 -9.06
C TYR A 5 -0.29 -3.90 -8.45
N LEU A 6 -0.87 -3.97 -7.27
CA LEU A 6 -1.25 -5.19 -6.58
C LEU A 6 -2.76 -5.13 -6.39
N LYS A 7 -3.46 -6.20 -6.78
CA LYS A 7 -4.92 -6.22 -6.72
C LYS A 7 -5.41 -7.44 -5.97
N ASP A 8 -6.44 -7.24 -5.14
CA ASP A 8 -7.12 -8.32 -4.41
C ASP A 8 -6.17 -9.17 -3.54
N TYR A 9 -5.16 -8.56 -2.98
CA TYR A 9 -4.22 -9.24 -2.09
C TYR A 9 -4.83 -9.36 -0.71
N VAL A 10 -5.04 -10.60 -0.24
CA VAL A 10 -5.65 -10.88 1.06
C VAL A 10 -4.62 -11.47 1.99
N CYS A 11 -4.53 -10.92 3.18
CA CYS A 11 -3.67 -11.47 4.23
C CYS A 11 -4.30 -11.28 5.61
N ASP A 12 -3.84 -12.06 6.57
CA ASP A 12 -4.31 -11.96 7.94
C ASP A 12 -3.49 -10.91 8.69
N ALA A 13 -4.18 -10.10 9.50
CA ALA A 13 -3.54 -9.08 10.31
C ALA A 13 -4.32 -8.81 11.59
N GLU A 14 -3.59 -8.45 12.64
CA GLU A 14 -4.20 -7.97 13.87
C GLU A 14 -4.18 -6.44 13.83
N ILE A 15 -5.36 -5.84 13.66
CA ILE A 15 -5.53 -4.38 13.56
C ILE A 15 -6.91 -4.00 14.05
N GLY A 16 -7.04 -2.81 14.63
CA GLY A 16 -8.31 -2.26 15.06
C GLY A 16 -8.24 -1.65 16.44
N VAL A 17 -9.14 -0.69 16.71
CA VAL A 17 -9.22 0.02 17.98
C VAL A 17 -10.09 -0.67 19.02
N PHE A 18 -11.09 -1.43 18.58
CA PHE A 18 -12.07 -2.04 19.49
C PHE A 18 -11.47 -3.23 20.24
N ASP A 19 -11.89 -3.43 21.49
CA ASP A 19 -11.43 -4.55 22.31
C ASP A 19 -11.67 -5.89 21.60
N SER A 20 -12.78 -6.01 20.87
CA SER A 20 -13.11 -7.22 20.14
C SER A 20 -12.12 -7.53 19.00
N GLU A 21 -11.31 -6.57 18.60
CA GLU A 21 -10.31 -6.72 17.54
C GLU A 21 -8.92 -7.04 18.08
N HIS A 22 -8.70 -6.88 19.39
CA HIS A 22 -7.40 -7.16 20.01
C HIS A 22 -7.19 -8.66 20.16
N GLY A 23 -6.00 -9.14 19.77
CA GLY A 23 -5.66 -10.54 19.82
C GLY A 23 -6.31 -11.38 18.73
N LEU A 24 -7.04 -10.76 17.81
CA LEU A 24 -7.77 -11.43 16.75
C LEU A 24 -7.19 -11.04 15.39
N LYS A 25 -6.85 -12.04 14.58
CA LYS A 25 -6.45 -11.79 13.20
C LYS A 25 -7.68 -11.66 12.33
N GLN A 26 -7.67 -10.64 11.49
CA GLN A 26 -8.70 -10.38 10.50
C GLN A 26 -8.10 -10.45 9.11
N ARG A 27 -8.90 -10.80 8.12
CA ARG A 27 -8.47 -10.73 6.74
C ARG A 27 -8.57 -9.31 6.25
N LEU A 28 -7.46 -8.82 5.71
CA LEU A 28 -7.40 -7.53 5.03
C LEU A 28 -7.20 -7.75 3.54
N LYS A 29 -7.88 -6.97 2.73
CA LYS A 29 -7.68 -6.97 1.28
C LYS A 29 -7.04 -5.66 0.88
N PHE A 30 -5.98 -5.75 0.09
CA PHE A 30 -5.21 -4.61 -0.39
C PHE A 30 -5.36 -4.49 -1.91
N ASP A 31 -5.65 -3.27 -2.35
CA ASP A 31 -5.53 -2.86 -3.75
C ASP A 31 -4.64 -1.63 -3.77
N VAL A 32 -3.50 -1.72 -4.43
CA VAL A 32 -2.49 -0.65 -4.44
C VAL A 32 -2.05 -0.41 -5.86
N THR A 33 -2.15 0.84 -6.31
CA THR A 33 -1.68 1.26 -7.62
C THR A 33 -0.66 2.37 -7.47
N LEU A 34 0.48 2.22 -8.11
CA LEU A 34 1.53 3.23 -8.17
C LEU A 34 1.61 3.79 -9.58
N ASP A 35 1.52 5.10 -9.70
CA ASP A 35 1.88 5.79 -10.95
C ASP A 35 3.38 5.99 -10.93
N VAL A 36 4.07 5.49 -11.95
CA VAL A 36 5.52 5.55 -12.03
C VAL A 36 5.94 6.25 -13.31
N ASP A 37 7.06 6.97 -13.24
CA ASP A 37 7.63 7.66 -14.37
C ASP A 37 9.03 7.13 -14.61
N TYR A 38 9.21 6.42 -15.72
CA TYR A 38 10.49 5.80 -16.08
C TYR A 38 11.30 6.63 -17.06
N GLU A 39 10.81 7.80 -17.46
CA GLU A 39 11.55 8.71 -18.36
C GLU A 39 12.05 8.00 -19.63
N ASP A 40 11.20 7.18 -20.24
CA ASP A 40 11.51 6.42 -21.45
C ASP A 40 12.51 5.27 -21.27
N LEU A 41 12.77 4.83 -20.04
CA LEU A 41 13.77 3.78 -19.77
C LEU A 41 13.25 2.35 -19.97
N ILE A 42 11.98 2.16 -20.28
CA ILE A 42 11.37 0.83 -20.38
C ILE A 42 11.93 -0.03 -21.52
N ARG A 43 12.57 0.60 -22.50
CA ARG A 43 12.99 -0.05 -23.75
C ARG A 43 14.09 -1.09 -23.58
N SER A 44 14.79 -1.08 -22.48
CA SER A 44 15.96 -1.96 -22.29
C SER A 44 15.61 -3.39 -21.96
N ASP A 45 14.38 -3.64 -21.52
CA ASP A 45 13.97 -4.95 -20.95
C ASP A 45 14.89 -5.40 -19.82
N ASP A 46 15.43 -4.44 -19.07
CA ASP A 46 16.33 -4.68 -17.96
C ASP A 46 15.63 -4.24 -16.67
N LEU A 47 15.59 -5.14 -15.69
CA LEU A 47 14.98 -4.87 -14.39
C LEU A 47 15.60 -3.66 -13.68
N ALA A 48 16.86 -3.35 -13.97
CA ALA A 48 17.53 -2.19 -13.40
C ALA A 48 16.90 -0.84 -13.82
N ASP A 49 16.19 -0.82 -14.95
CA ASP A 49 15.61 0.41 -15.50
C ASP A 49 14.16 0.63 -15.08
N VAL A 50 13.56 -0.31 -14.38
CA VAL A 50 12.17 -0.21 -13.92
C VAL A 50 12.10 -0.46 -12.42
N LEU A 51 11.03 0.05 -11.81
CA LEU A 51 10.74 -0.23 -10.42
C LEU A 51 10.11 -1.62 -10.31
N SER A 52 10.64 -2.45 -9.42
CA SER A 52 10.01 -3.74 -9.14
C SER A 52 8.66 -3.52 -8.45
N TYR A 53 7.59 -4.13 -8.97
CA TYR A 53 6.29 -4.08 -8.34
C TYR A 53 6.27 -4.77 -6.97
N GLU A 54 7.31 -5.53 -6.62
CA GLU A 54 7.45 -6.14 -5.29
C GLU A 54 7.62 -5.10 -4.18
N ILE A 55 7.91 -3.85 -4.52
CA ILE A 55 7.96 -2.77 -3.53
C ILE A 55 6.65 -2.67 -2.74
N ILE A 56 5.53 -2.97 -3.38
CA ILE A 56 4.21 -2.94 -2.72
C ILE A 56 4.14 -4.01 -1.64
N LEU A 57 4.58 -5.23 -1.95
CA LEU A 57 4.60 -6.33 -0.98
C LEU A 57 5.57 -6.04 0.17
N GLU A 58 6.73 -5.47 -0.15
CA GLU A 58 7.71 -5.08 0.87
C GLU A 58 7.11 -4.09 1.85
N ALA A 59 6.39 -3.08 1.34
CA ALA A 59 5.74 -2.08 2.18
C ALA A 59 4.69 -2.71 3.09
N ILE A 60 3.82 -3.55 2.53
CA ILE A 60 2.77 -4.23 3.29
C ILE A 60 3.39 -5.09 4.39
N ASN A 61 4.34 -5.93 4.03
CA ASN A 61 4.97 -6.85 4.98
C ASN A 61 5.70 -6.11 6.09
N LYS A 62 6.37 -5.02 5.77
CA LYS A 62 7.09 -4.21 6.75
C LYS A 62 6.15 -3.72 7.86
N TYR A 63 4.99 -3.18 7.48
CA TYR A 63 4.09 -2.56 8.45
C TYR A 63 3.11 -3.54 9.09
N LEU A 64 2.89 -4.70 8.51
CA LEU A 64 2.11 -5.76 9.16
C LEU A 64 2.93 -6.59 10.14
N SER A 65 4.23 -6.72 9.91
CA SER A 65 5.13 -7.49 10.80
C SER A 65 5.72 -6.65 11.94
N GLY A 66 5.51 -5.35 11.88
CA GLY A 66 6.02 -4.44 12.89
C GLY A 66 5.09 -4.27 14.08
N LYS A 67 5.14 -3.10 14.71
CA LYS A 67 4.28 -2.76 15.83
C LYS A 67 2.81 -2.79 15.37
N ARG A 68 1.96 -3.40 16.21
CA ARG A 68 0.52 -3.44 15.96
C ARG A 68 -0.05 -2.02 15.80
N LEU A 69 -0.88 -1.83 14.81
CA LEU A 69 -1.55 -0.56 14.54
C LEU A 69 -3.04 -0.65 14.87
N ASN A 70 -3.61 0.48 15.26
CA ASN A 70 -5.04 0.56 15.56
C ASN A 70 -5.89 0.90 14.34
N LEU A 71 -5.36 1.71 13.44
CA LEU A 71 -6.14 2.30 12.35
C LEU A 71 -5.65 1.83 10.99
N LEU A 72 -6.58 1.51 10.09
CA LEU A 72 -6.27 1.25 8.68
C LEU A 72 -5.64 2.49 8.03
N GLU A 73 -6.06 3.69 8.44
CA GLU A 73 -5.50 4.95 7.93
C GLU A 73 -4.01 5.05 8.20
N THR A 74 -3.58 4.67 9.41
CA THR A 74 -2.17 4.68 9.77
C THR A 74 -1.38 3.69 8.93
N LEU A 75 -1.91 2.48 8.76
CA LEU A 75 -1.29 1.46 7.93
C LEU A 75 -1.16 1.95 6.49
N ALA A 76 -2.24 2.49 5.93
CA ALA A 76 -2.25 2.99 4.56
C ALA A 76 -1.26 4.14 4.38
N ASP A 77 -1.22 5.10 5.31
CA ASP A 77 -0.31 6.23 5.23
C ASP A 77 1.16 5.79 5.31
N ASN A 78 1.47 4.83 6.17
CA ASN A 78 2.82 4.26 6.27
C ASN A 78 3.25 3.59 4.97
N ILE A 79 2.35 2.83 4.35
CA ILE A 79 2.64 2.19 3.07
C ILE A 79 2.85 3.24 1.98
N CYS A 80 2.03 4.29 1.96
CA CYS A 80 2.20 5.41 1.03
C CYS A 80 3.58 6.05 1.16
N LYS A 81 3.99 6.35 2.38
CA LYS A 81 5.30 6.98 2.64
C LYS A 81 6.44 6.10 2.20
N TYR A 82 6.35 4.80 2.45
CA TYR A 82 7.37 3.85 2.03
C TYR A 82 7.53 3.84 0.51
N CYS A 83 6.44 3.72 -0.21
CA CYS A 83 6.47 3.66 -1.68
C CYS A 83 6.92 4.99 -2.28
N LEU A 84 6.47 6.11 -1.71
CA LEU A 84 6.82 7.44 -2.21
C LEU A 84 8.28 7.84 -1.93
N CYS A 85 9.00 7.10 -1.10
CA CYS A 85 10.44 7.31 -0.96
C CYS A 85 11.19 7.00 -2.26
N ASN A 86 10.63 6.18 -3.12
CA ASN A 86 11.22 5.95 -4.44
C ASN A 86 10.86 7.08 -5.38
N ARG A 87 11.86 7.69 -6.00
CA ARG A 87 11.69 8.87 -6.84
C ARG A 87 10.89 8.61 -8.10
N GLN A 88 10.84 7.37 -8.58
CA GLN A 88 10.07 7.00 -9.76
C GLN A 88 8.57 6.92 -9.47
N VAL A 89 8.18 6.74 -8.20
CA VAL A 89 6.77 6.71 -7.81
C VAL A 89 6.25 8.14 -7.71
N LYS A 90 5.28 8.49 -8.53
CA LYS A 90 4.71 9.84 -8.57
C LYS A 90 3.43 9.95 -7.76
N MET A 91 2.67 8.88 -7.71
CA MET A 91 1.41 8.84 -6.97
C MET A 91 1.14 7.41 -6.51
N ILE A 92 0.47 7.29 -5.38
CA ILE A 92 -0.04 6.02 -4.87
C ILE A 92 -1.53 6.16 -4.57
N ASP A 93 -2.28 5.15 -5.00
CA ASP A 93 -3.68 4.96 -4.66
C ASP A 93 -3.78 3.64 -3.92
N ILE A 94 -4.14 3.67 -2.66
CA ILE A 94 -4.23 2.48 -1.83
C ILE A 94 -5.62 2.34 -1.23
N ARG A 95 -6.17 1.13 -1.33
CA ARG A 95 -7.41 0.74 -0.67
C ARG A 95 -7.13 -0.45 0.21
N ILE A 96 -7.55 -0.36 1.48
CA ILE A 96 -7.43 -1.46 2.43
C ILE A 96 -8.82 -1.72 3.00
N GLU A 97 -9.26 -2.97 2.92
CA GLU A 97 -10.59 -3.37 3.38
C GLU A 97 -10.50 -4.48 4.41
N LYS A 98 -11.33 -4.37 5.45
CA LYS A 98 -11.57 -5.46 6.42
C LYS A 98 -12.69 -6.33 5.87
N LEU A 99 -12.45 -7.63 5.78
CA LEU A 99 -13.40 -8.58 5.19
C LEU A 99 -14.27 -9.31 6.20
N ASP A 100 -13.92 -9.24 7.48
CA ASP A 100 -14.54 -10.09 8.49
C ASP A 100 -15.38 -9.35 9.54
N ARG A 101 -15.63 -8.06 9.34
CA ARG A 101 -16.40 -7.26 10.31
C ARG A 101 -17.91 -7.36 10.10
N ILE A 102 -18.34 -7.40 8.84
CA ILE A 102 -19.75 -7.43 8.44
C ILE A 102 -19.90 -8.26 7.17
N ASN A 103 -21.13 -8.45 6.73
CA ASN A 103 -21.41 -8.97 5.39
C ASN A 103 -21.19 -7.84 4.38
N GLY A 104 -19.99 -7.75 3.88
CA GLY A 104 -19.49 -6.68 3.05
C GLY A 104 -18.10 -6.32 3.52
N SER A 105 -17.52 -5.27 2.97
CA SER A 105 -16.20 -4.82 3.38
C SER A 105 -16.25 -3.37 3.87
N LEU A 106 -15.46 -3.12 4.90
CA LEU A 106 -15.25 -1.78 5.44
C LEU A 106 -13.79 -1.44 5.25
N GLY A 107 -13.50 -0.24 4.81
CA GLY A 107 -12.12 0.10 4.57
C GLY A 107 -11.85 1.57 4.38
N VAL A 108 -10.60 1.85 4.00
CA VAL A 108 -10.13 3.20 3.71
C VAL A 108 -9.49 3.22 2.33
N ARG A 109 -9.50 4.37 1.71
CA ARG A 109 -8.77 4.64 0.48
C ARG A 109 -8.02 5.94 0.65
N LEU A 110 -6.72 5.90 0.36
CA LEU A 110 -5.86 7.07 0.38
C LEU A 110 -5.22 7.25 -0.99
N VAL A 111 -5.16 8.49 -1.44
CA VAL A 111 -4.40 8.86 -2.64
C VAL A 111 -3.38 9.90 -2.21
N ARG A 112 -2.11 9.63 -2.48
CA ARG A 112 -1.00 10.50 -2.07
C ARG A 112 -0.03 10.67 -3.23
N LYS A 113 0.56 11.82 -3.33
CA LYS A 113 1.64 12.10 -4.27
C LYS A 113 2.75 12.86 -3.56
N HIS A 114 3.91 12.92 -4.21
CA HIS A 114 5.02 13.66 -3.64
C HIS A 114 4.62 15.09 -3.32
N GLU A 115 4.93 15.52 -2.10
CA GLU A 115 5.01 16.93 -1.81
C GLU A 115 6.32 17.44 -2.38
N ARG A 116 6.23 18.47 -3.21
CA ARG A 116 7.41 19.05 -3.83
C ARG A 116 7.50 20.50 -3.40
N LEU A 117 8.53 20.78 -2.63
CA LEU A 117 8.77 22.14 -2.19
C LEU A 117 8.96 23.04 -3.38
N GLY A 118 8.21 24.13 -3.43
CA GLY A 118 8.27 25.08 -4.52
C GLY A 118 7.36 24.76 -5.71
N ASP A 119 6.59 23.73 -5.61
CA ASP A 119 5.58 23.41 -6.62
C ASP A 119 4.30 24.20 -6.38
#